data_d90f1ef834f1e9d04f0ef3043fbaa1e3
#
_entry.id   d90f1ef834f1e9d04f0ef3043fbaa1e3
#
_cell.length_a   1.000
_cell.length_b   1.000
_cell.length_c   1.000
_cell.angle_alpha   90.00
_cell.angle_beta   90.00
_cell.angle_gamma   90.00
#
_symmetry.space_group_name_H-M   'P 1'
#
loop_
_entity.id
_entity.type
_entity.pdbx_description
1 polymer ?
#
loop_
_entity_poly.entity_id
_entity_poly.type
_entity_poly.pdbx_seq_one_letter_code
_entity_poly.pdbx_strand_id
1 'polypeptide(L)'
;MFELLPIAAARAAFYSAWVKSPAVMLIGKNRSETTLATAALYCAGARLVSSSPDLAVLIDAKAARGAHRLNVPLIAIVPPGEKRKALAAGVDAAYARPAQWKFYSQLVERVLAKWAPTRRGSAARRGRTS
;
A
#
# COMPACT_ATOMS: atom_id res chain seq x y z
N MET A 1 1.88 -11.50 30.58
CA MET A 1 1.80 -12.07 29.26
C MET A 1 1.19 -11.11 28.26
N PHE A 2 0.07 -10.56 28.61
CA PHE A 2 -0.57 -9.63 27.70
C PHE A 2 0.22 -8.38 27.51
N GLU A 3 0.91 -7.98 28.54
CA GLU A 3 1.72 -6.78 28.44
C GLU A 3 2.83 -6.95 27.45
N LEU A 4 3.11 -8.18 27.05
CA LEU A 4 4.13 -8.43 26.08
C LEU A 4 3.63 -8.27 24.65
N LEU A 5 2.32 -8.14 24.49
CA LEU A 5 1.82 -7.92 23.17
C LEU A 5 2.33 -6.59 22.66
N PRO A 6 2.94 -6.60 21.49
CA PRO A 6 3.43 -5.35 20.94
C PRO A 6 2.32 -4.36 20.75
N ILE A 7 2.62 -3.12 20.95
CA ILE A 7 1.66 -2.08 20.69
C ILE A 7 1.18 -2.15 19.24
N ALA A 8 2.07 -2.55 18.33
CA ALA A 8 1.71 -2.68 16.95
C ALA A 8 0.63 -3.75 16.75
N ALA A 9 0.72 -4.86 17.47
CA ALA A 9 -0.28 -5.91 17.36
C ALA A 9 -1.62 -5.43 17.90
N ALA A 10 -1.59 -4.72 19.01
CA ALA A 10 -2.81 -4.19 19.59
C ALA A 10 -3.45 -3.18 18.65
N ARG A 11 -2.63 -2.36 18.03
CA ARG A 11 -3.11 -1.37 17.11
C ARG A 11 -3.71 -2.01 15.86
N ALA A 12 -3.07 -3.06 15.38
CA ALA A 12 -3.59 -3.76 14.21
C ALA A 12 -4.94 -4.40 14.52
N ALA A 13 -5.08 -4.99 15.69
CA ALA A 13 -6.34 -5.59 16.09
C ALA A 13 -7.43 -4.54 16.21
N PHE A 14 -7.08 -3.42 16.80
CA PHE A 14 -8.01 -2.33 16.96
C PHE A 14 -8.44 -1.79 15.60
N TYR A 15 -7.48 -1.63 14.73
CA TYR A 15 -7.73 -1.13 13.39
C TYR A 15 -8.67 -2.06 12.63
N SER A 16 -8.47 -3.36 12.75
CA SER A 16 -9.30 -4.33 12.07
C SER A 16 -10.74 -4.33 12.59
N ALA A 17 -10.91 -3.98 13.86
CA ALA A 17 -12.25 -3.92 14.43
C ALA A 17 -13.02 -2.72 13.91
N TRP A 18 -12.32 -1.63 13.62
CA TRP A 18 -12.96 -0.40 13.20
C TRP A 18 -13.12 -0.27 11.70
N VAL A 19 -12.11 -0.68 10.98
CA VAL A 19 -12.11 -0.65 9.55
C VAL A 19 -11.63 -1.99 9.08
N LYS A 20 -12.26 -2.50 8.07
CA LYS A 20 -11.77 -3.72 7.48
C LYS A 20 -10.34 -3.52 7.03
N SER A 21 -9.56 -4.59 7.10
CA SER A 21 -8.22 -4.56 6.56
C SER A 21 -8.30 -4.10 5.11
N PRO A 22 -7.48 -3.13 4.72
CA PRO A 22 -7.54 -2.66 3.34
C PRO A 22 -7.14 -3.76 2.38
N ALA A 23 -7.85 -3.84 1.28
CA ALA A 23 -7.55 -4.80 0.23
C ALA A 23 -6.55 -4.16 -0.71
N VAL A 24 -5.37 -4.73 -0.81
CA VAL A 24 -4.28 -4.16 -1.59
C VAL A 24 -3.91 -5.12 -2.70
N MET A 25 -3.80 -4.60 -3.91
CA MET A 25 -3.29 -5.38 -5.03
C MET A 25 -1.84 -4.99 -5.25
N LEU A 26 -0.95 -5.97 -5.21
CA LEU A 26 0.46 -5.74 -5.41
C LEU A 26 0.81 -6.07 -6.85
N ILE A 27 1.39 -5.13 -7.56
CA ILE A 27 1.66 -5.27 -8.98
C ILE A 27 3.14 -5.06 -9.26
N GLY A 28 3.75 -6.02 -9.94
CA GLY A 28 5.14 -5.95 -10.32
C GLY A 28 5.70 -7.32 -10.60
N LYS A 29 6.85 -7.35 -11.23
CA LYS A 29 7.44 -8.61 -11.67
C LYS A 29 8.65 -9.06 -10.86
N ASN A 30 9.29 -8.16 -10.16
CA ASN A 30 10.49 -8.51 -9.42
C ASN A 30 10.13 -9.33 -8.19
N ARG A 31 10.59 -10.58 -8.17
CA ARG A 31 10.20 -11.49 -7.12
C ARG A 31 10.68 -11.07 -5.74
N SER A 32 11.90 -10.60 -5.64
CA SER A 32 12.44 -10.15 -4.36
C SER A 32 11.66 -8.97 -3.81
N GLU A 33 11.35 -8.03 -4.69
CA GLU A 33 10.58 -6.86 -4.29
C GLU A 33 9.17 -7.23 -3.89
N THR A 34 8.58 -8.14 -4.65
CA THR A 34 7.24 -8.60 -4.34
C THR A 34 7.19 -9.27 -2.97
N THR A 35 8.20 -10.06 -2.66
CA THR A 35 8.26 -10.72 -1.37
C THR A 35 8.36 -9.73 -0.23
N LEU A 36 9.23 -8.74 -0.37
CA LEU A 36 9.38 -7.71 0.65
C LEU A 36 8.10 -6.91 0.84
N ALA A 37 7.50 -6.51 -0.27
CA ALA A 37 6.28 -5.74 -0.21
C ALA A 37 5.15 -6.54 0.40
N THR A 38 5.06 -7.82 0.06
CA THR A 38 4.05 -8.70 0.62
C THR A 38 4.19 -8.76 2.13
N ALA A 39 5.42 -8.98 2.60
CA ALA A 39 5.66 -9.07 4.04
C ALA A 39 5.33 -7.77 4.74
N ALA A 40 5.73 -6.64 4.16
CA ALA A 40 5.47 -5.34 4.79
C ALA A 40 3.99 -5.03 4.84
N LEU A 41 3.27 -5.31 3.76
CA LEU A 41 1.84 -5.07 3.72
C LEU A 41 1.11 -5.96 4.70
N TYR A 42 1.50 -7.22 4.75
CA TYR A 42 0.88 -8.14 5.67
C TYR A 42 1.09 -7.71 7.12
N CYS A 43 2.31 -7.32 7.45
CA CYS A 43 2.61 -6.86 8.81
C CYS A 43 1.87 -5.58 9.15
N ALA A 44 1.57 -4.78 8.16
CA ALA A 44 0.85 -3.53 8.38
C ALA A 44 -0.67 -3.72 8.42
N GLY A 45 -1.14 -4.95 8.28
CA GLY A 45 -2.55 -5.24 8.41
C GLY A 45 -3.33 -5.22 7.10
N ALA A 46 -2.64 -5.18 5.97
CA ALA A 46 -3.31 -5.19 4.68
C ALA A 46 -3.66 -6.61 4.27
N ARG A 47 -4.69 -6.72 3.46
CA ARG A 47 -5.12 -7.98 2.89
C ARG A 47 -4.79 -7.96 1.41
N LEU A 48 -3.96 -8.89 0.97
CA LEU A 48 -3.56 -8.92 -0.44
C LEU A 48 -4.64 -9.61 -1.27
N VAL A 49 -5.00 -8.98 -2.37
CA VAL A 49 -6.07 -9.48 -3.22
C VAL A 49 -5.64 -9.45 -4.67
N SER A 50 -6.30 -10.25 -5.48
CA SER A 50 -6.05 -10.26 -6.92
C SER A 50 -7.19 -9.62 -7.70
N SER A 51 -8.21 -9.15 -7.01
CA SER A 51 -9.31 -8.45 -7.65
C SER A 51 -9.99 -7.52 -6.65
N SER A 52 -10.60 -6.49 -7.16
CA SER A 52 -11.35 -5.51 -6.37
C SER A 52 -10.57 -4.94 -5.20
N PRO A 53 -9.39 -4.38 -5.45
CA PRO A 53 -8.60 -3.80 -4.36
C PRO A 53 -9.13 -2.43 -3.94
N ASP A 54 -8.75 -2.04 -2.73
CA ASP A 54 -9.00 -0.68 -2.26
C ASP A 54 -7.90 0.27 -2.73
N LEU A 55 -6.71 -0.26 -2.94
CA LEU A 55 -5.62 0.49 -3.53
C LEU A 55 -4.63 -0.49 -4.14
N ALA A 56 -3.77 0.02 -5.01
CA ALA A 56 -2.77 -0.80 -5.66
C ALA A 56 -1.38 -0.27 -5.31
N VAL A 57 -0.48 -1.18 -4.98
CA VAL A 57 0.92 -0.85 -4.72
C VAL A 57 1.73 -1.42 -5.87
N LEU A 58 2.49 -0.55 -6.53
CA LEU A 58 3.29 -0.93 -7.66
C LEU A 58 4.76 -0.92 -7.27
N ILE A 59 5.46 -2.00 -7.58
CA ILE A 59 6.86 -2.10 -7.20
C ILE A 59 7.81 -1.73 -8.33
N ASP A 60 7.28 -1.42 -9.49
CA ASP A 60 8.08 -0.86 -10.57
C ASP A 60 7.23 0.10 -11.39
N ALA A 61 7.89 1.01 -12.10
CA ALA A 61 7.19 2.04 -12.83
C ALA A 61 6.39 1.49 -14.01
N LYS A 62 6.83 0.37 -14.56
CA LYS A 62 6.15 -0.20 -15.71
C LYS A 62 4.76 -0.72 -15.37
N ALA A 63 4.58 -1.12 -14.12
CA ALA A 63 3.30 -1.67 -13.70
C ALA A 63 2.18 -0.66 -13.77
N ALA A 64 2.50 0.63 -13.80
CA ALA A 64 1.49 1.67 -13.79
C ALA A 64 0.58 1.62 -15.01
N ARG A 65 1.11 1.20 -16.13
CA ARG A 65 0.33 1.23 -17.37
C ARG A 65 -0.96 0.45 -17.29
N GLY A 66 -0.88 -0.77 -16.81
CA GLY A 66 -2.09 -1.60 -16.74
C GLY A 66 -2.92 -1.33 -15.52
N ALA A 67 -2.37 -0.65 -14.54
CA ALA A 67 -3.05 -0.48 -13.27
C ALA A 67 -4.12 0.61 -13.29
N HIS A 68 -4.06 1.51 -14.26
CA HIS A 68 -5.02 2.61 -14.29
C HIS A 68 -6.47 2.16 -14.39
N ARG A 69 -6.70 1.04 -15.01
CA ARG A 69 -8.07 0.54 -15.16
C ARG A 69 -8.66 0.02 -13.85
N LEU A 70 -7.84 -0.10 -12.81
CA LEU A 70 -8.36 -0.53 -11.53
C LEU A 70 -9.18 0.55 -10.85
N ASN A 71 -8.96 1.79 -11.26
CA ASN A 71 -9.72 2.93 -10.74
C ASN A 71 -9.65 3.06 -9.23
N VAL A 72 -8.47 2.81 -8.70
CA VAL A 72 -8.18 2.97 -7.27
C VAL A 72 -6.88 3.74 -7.15
N PRO A 73 -6.53 4.23 -5.95
CA PRO A 73 -5.25 4.91 -5.79
C PRO A 73 -4.09 4.00 -6.19
N LEU A 74 -3.17 4.54 -6.95
CA LEU A 74 -1.99 3.83 -7.41
C LEU A 74 -0.79 4.40 -6.68
N ILE A 75 -0.17 3.59 -5.84
CA ILE A 75 0.97 4.03 -5.03
C ILE A 75 2.18 3.25 -5.48
N ALA A 76 3.20 3.95 -5.92
CA ALA A 76 4.42 3.31 -6.38
C ALA A 76 5.48 3.34 -5.29
N ILE A 77 6.05 2.19 -4.97
CA ILE A 77 7.22 2.10 -4.10
C ILE A 77 8.29 1.44 -4.95
N VAL A 78 9.12 2.29 -5.53
CA VAL A 78 10.02 1.88 -6.61
C VAL A 78 11.46 2.25 -6.25
N PRO A 79 12.45 1.71 -6.97
CA PRO A 79 13.83 2.14 -6.75
C PRO A 79 13.94 3.66 -6.91
N PRO A 80 14.84 4.30 -6.16
CA PRO A 80 14.92 5.77 -6.19
C PRO A 80 15.02 6.35 -7.58
N GLY A 81 15.71 5.68 -8.48
CA GLY A 81 15.86 6.18 -9.83
C GLY A 81 14.60 6.12 -10.67
N GLU A 82 13.57 5.43 -10.22
CA GLU A 82 12.34 5.28 -10.99
C GLU A 82 11.19 6.11 -10.48
N LYS A 83 11.41 6.87 -9.43
CA LYS A 83 10.33 7.64 -8.84
C LYS A 83 9.70 8.60 -9.86
N ARG A 84 10.55 9.29 -10.60
CA ARG A 84 10.07 10.24 -11.60
C ARG A 84 9.31 9.54 -12.72
N LYS A 85 9.80 8.38 -13.13
CA LYS A 85 9.10 7.61 -14.17
C LYS A 85 7.72 7.18 -13.71
N ALA A 86 7.61 6.76 -12.47
CA ALA A 86 6.33 6.35 -11.94
C ALA A 86 5.35 7.51 -11.91
N LEU A 87 5.81 8.67 -11.46
CA LEU A 87 4.95 9.85 -11.44
C LEU A 87 4.53 10.23 -12.85
N ALA A 88 5.44 10.15 -13.81
CA ALA A 88 5.12 10.45 -15.19
C ALA A 88 4.12 9.46 -15.77
N ALA A 89 4.11 8.23 -15.24
CA ALA A 89 3.16 7.22 -15.69
C ALA A 89 1.76 7.41 -15.09
N GLY A 90 1.61 8.37 -14.18
CA GLY A 90 0.28 8.71 -13.69
C GLY A 90 -0.11 8.10 -12.37
N VAL A 91 0.85 7.62 -11.58
CA VAL A 91 0.49 7.12 -10.25
C VAL A 91 0.11 8.29 -9.34
N ASP A 92 -0.68 7.99 -8.33
CA ASP A 92 -1.14 9.03 -7.41
C ASP A 92 -0.02 9.48 -6.47
N ALA A 93 0.89 8.60 -6.15
CA ALA A 93 2.04 8.94 -5.33
C ALA A 93 3.17 7.97 -5.63
N ALA A 94 4.40 8.43 -5.52
CA ALA A 94 5.56 7.59 -5.72
C ALA A 94 6.53 7.80 -4.58
N TYR A 95 7.06 6.72 -4.07
CA TYR A 95 8.00 6.74 -2.97
C TYR A 95 9.23 5.96 -3.35
N ALA A 96 10.38 6.45 -2.93
CA ALA A 96 11.62 5.71 -3.12
C ALA A 96 11.68 4.57 -2.12
N ARG A 97 11.98 3.37 -2.61
CA ARG A 97 12.05 2.20 -1.78
C ARG A 97 13.22 2.28 -0.82
N PRO A 98 12.97 2.22 0.51
CA PRO A 98 14.09 2.22 1.46
C PRO A 98 14.87 0.92 1.37
N ALA A 99 16.16 0.97 1.67
CA ALA A 99 17.00 -0.21 1.64
C ALA A 99 16.83 -1.08 2.88
N GLN A 100 16.46 -0.48 4.00
CA GLN A 100 16.36 -1.21 5.25
C GLN A 100 14.91 -1.55 5.55
N TRP A 101 14.72 -2.76 6.06
CA TRP A 101 13.39 -3.26 6.40
C TRP A 101 12.63 -2.33 7.32
N LYS A 102 13.32 -1.78 8.30
CA LYS A 102 12.70 -0.90 9.27
C LYS A 102 12.00 0.28 8.58
N PHE A 103 12.70 0.91 7.66
CA PHE A 103 12.16 2.07 6.98
C PHE A 103 11.13 1.69 5.93
N TYR A 104 11.31 0.53 5.31
CA TYR A 104 10.33 0.03 4.36
C TYR A 104 9.01 -0.23 5.07
N SER A 105 9.08 -0.90 6.20
CA SER A 105 7.90 -1.20 6.99
C SER A 105 7.17 0.07 7.42
N GLN A 106 7.94 1.07 7.87
CA GLN A 106 7.35 2.34 8.26
C GLN A 106 6.70 3.06 7.09
N LEU A 107 7.33 2.99 5.93
CA LEU A 107 6.78 3.62 4.74
C LEU A 107 5.44 2.98 4.37
N VAL A 108 5.38 1.64 4.39
CA VAL A 108 4.16 0.95 4.06
C VAL A 108 3.04 1.32 5.03
N GLU A 109 3.36 1.40 6.31
CA GLU A 109 2.37 1.81 7.29
C GLU A 109 1.82 3.20 6.99
N ARG A 110 2.70 4.12 6.64
CA ARG A 110 2.27 5.47 6.31
C ARG A 110 1.44 5.52 5.05
N VAL A 111 1.82 4.71 4.07
CA VAL A 111 1.07 4.65 2.82
C VAL A 111 -0.35 4.15 3.10
N LEU A 112 -0.47 3.09 3.88
CA LEU A 112 -1.79 2.57 4.18
C LEU A 112 -2.61 3.57 4.98
N ALA A 113 -1.98 4.24 5.93
CA ALA A 113 -2.69 5.22 6.75
C ALA A 113 -3.21 6.36 5.91
N LYS A 114 -2.47 6.75 4.89
CA LYS A 114 -2.86 7.89 4.07
C LYS A 114 -3.80 7.53 2.94
N TRP A 115 -3.57 6.39 2.31
CA TRP A 115 -4.26 6.06 1.07
C TRP A 115 -5.33 5.00 1.18
N ALA A 116 -5.26 4.13 2.19
CA ALA A 116 -6.27 3.10 2.34
C ALA A 116 -7.58 3.74 2.77
N PRO A 117 -8.69 3.38 2.13
CA PRO A 117 -9.96 4.00 2.49
C PRO A 117 -10.43 3.49 3.84
N THR A 118 -10.95 4.42 4.66
CA THR A 118 -11.69 4.06 5.84
C THR A 118 -13.14 4.03 5.42
N ARG A 119 -14.01 3.58 6.29
CA ARG A 119 -15.41 3.57 5.98
C ARG A 119 -15.92 4.91 5.55
N ARG A 120 -15.54 5.94 6.29
CA ARG A 120 -15.96 7.28 5.98
C ARG A 120 -15.16 7.88 4.86
N GLY A 121 -13.84 7.70 4.94
CA GLY A 121 -12.94 8.28 3.98
C GLY A 121 -13.13 7.76 2.58
N SER A 122 -13.61 6.54 2.47
CA SER A 122 -13.78 5.92 1.17
C SER A 122 -14.78 6.70 0.32
N ALA A 123 -15.92 7.04 0.90
CA ALA A 123 -16.94 7.77 0.16
C ALA A 123 -16.48 9.16 -0.21
N ALA A 124 -15.84 9.84 0.73
CA ALA A 124 -15.37 11.20 0.47
C ALA A 124 -14.32 11.21 -0.62
N ARG A 125 -13.44 10.24 -0.60
CA ARG A 125 -12.39 10.18 -1.58
C ARG A 125 -12.95 9.94 -2.96
N ARG A 126 -13.92 9.07 -3.06
CA ARG A 126 -14.51 8.77 -4.33
C ARG A 126 -15.20 9.99 -4.93
N GLY A 127 -15.90 10.71 -4.11
CA GLY A 127 -16.55 11.92 -4.56
C GLY A 127 -15.55 12.94 -5.06
N ARG A 128 -14.41 13.01 -4.41
CA ARG A 128 -13.40 13.97 -4.79
C ARG A 128 -12.74 13.62 -6.12
N THR A 129 -12.50 12.36 -6.34
CA THR A 129 -11.82 11.97 -7.57
C THR A 129 -12.74 11.94 -8.75
N SER A 130 -13.99 11.95 -8.54
CA SER A 130 -14.95 11.99 -9.65
C SER A 130 -15.05 13.35 -10.27
#